data_b65019a38431f76c07e3de28d6706c98
#
_entry.id   b65019a38431f76c07e3de28d6706c98
#
_cell.length_a   1.000
_cell.length_b   1.000
_cell.length_c   1.000
_cell.angle_alpha   90.00
_cell.angle_beta   90.00
_cell.angle_gamma   90.00
#
_symmetry.space_group_name_H-M   'P 1'
#
loop_
_entity.id
_entity.type
_entity.pdbx_description
1 polymer ?
#
loop_
_entity_poly.entity_id
_entity_poly.type
_entity_poly.pdbx_seq_one_letter_code
_entity_poly.pdbx_strand_id
1 'polypeptide(L)'
;AEGRWRGDVEDEYLWWPRILWIDPGVVSGVGCIWFDPKALLDGKPLRRSILAWHETYLYGSENGDNGQVSRFLRMAHILAQETGLAIGAERFTVMRVERSAAYLSPVRIRAAIEYQISISRSGPNGILVQSPGDAMTAFTDDRLKALEMYTPGPDHIRDGTRHCLLHLRRMASLGREAFHEVHGQEEGWWE
;
A
#
# COMPACT_ATOMS: atom_id res chain seq x y z
N ALA A 1 11.09 -6.28 -13.30
CA ALA A 1 9.70 -6.07 -12.91
C ALA A 1 9.19 -4.87 -13.70
N GLU A 2 8.25 -5.06 -14.60
CA GLU A 2 7.59 -3.98 -15.32
C GLU A 2 6.40 -3.53 -14.47
N GLY A 3 6.57 -2.43 -13.74
CA GLY A 3 5.45 -1.74 -13.11
C GLY A 3 4.66 -0.98 -14.18
N ARG A 4 3.33 -0.93 -14.07
CA ARG A 4 2.52 -0.05 -14.88
C ARG A 4 2.26 1.24 -14.12
N TRP A 5 2.60 2.33 -14.75
CA TRP A 5 2.19 3.66 -14.33
C TRP A 5 0.97 4.08 -15.14
N ARG A 6 -0.03 4.60 -14.49
CA ARG A 6 -1.09 5.34 -15.16
C ARG A 6 -1.12 6.76 -14.63
N GLY A 7 -0.94 7.69 -15.52
CA GLY A 7 -0.62 9.08 -15.26
C GLY A 7 0.89 9.27 -15.28
N ASP A 8 1.35 10.23 -16.03
CA ASP A 8 2.68 10.77 -15.80
C ASP A 8 2.62 11.33 -14.39
N VAL A 9 3.38 10.76 -13.46
CA VAL A 9 3.55 11.37 -12.15
C VAL A 9 4.39 12.60 -12.42
N GLU A 10 3.72 13.67 -12.81
CA GLU A 10 4.31 14.98 -12.91
C GLU A 10 4.80 15.35 -11.52
N ASP A 11 5.84 16.13 -11.43
CA ASP A 11 6.43 16.56 -10.14
C ASP A 11 5.38 17.16 -9.19
N GLU A 12 4.25 17.66 -9.73
CA GLU A 12 3.14 18.19 -8.97
C GLU A 12 2.42 17.16 -8.07
N TYR A 13 2.45 15.86 -8.42
CA TYR A 13 1.80 14.82 -7.60
C TYR A 13 2.66 14.36 -6.41
N LEU A 14 3.91 14.72 -6.35
CA LEU A 14 4.81 14.30 -5.26
C LEU A 14 4.35 14.83 -3.89
N TRP A 15 3.60 15.92 -3.87
CA TRP A 15 3.09 16.57 -2.65
C TRP A 15 1.73 16.03 -2.20
N TRP A 16 1.05 15.26 -3.05
CA TRP A 16 -0.25 14.71 -2.70
C TRP A 16 -0.14 13.52 -1.74
N PRO A 17 -1.15 13.32 -0.85
CA PRO A 17 -1.15 12.15 0.01
C PRO A 17 -1.22 10.87 -0.81
N ARG A 18 -0.58 9.85 -0.28
CA ARG A 18 -0.51 8.55 -0.92
C ARG A 18 -0.57 7.40 0.07
N ILE A 19 -1.01 6.28 -0.41
CA ILE A 19 -1.00 5.01 0.31
C ILE A 19 -0.16 4.00 -0.45
N LEU A 20 0.80 3.40 0.24
CA LEU A 20 1.56 2.26 -0.23
C LEU A 20 1.09 1.01 0.51
N TRP A 21 0.79 -0.03 -0.20
CA TRP A 21 0.45 -1.31 0.39
C TRP A 21 1.31 -2.44 -0.11
N ILE A 22 1.70 -3.31 0.82
CA ILE A 22 2.55 -4.46 0.55
C ILE A 22 1.77 -5.72 0.90
N ASP A 23 1.64 -6.63 -0.07
CA ASP A 23 1.25 -8.02 0.13
C ASP A 23 2.53 -8.86 0.23
N PRO A 24 3.00 -9.17 1.45
CA PRO A 24 4.29 -9.79 1.65
C PRO A 24 4.25 -11.30 1.39
N GLY A 25 5.17 -11.80 0.58
CA GLY A 25 5.28 -13.23 0.22
C GLY A 25 6.62 -13.56 -0.42
N VAL A 26 6.79 -14.78 -0.91
CA VAL A 26 7.92 -15.17 -1.76
C VAL A 26 7.95 -14.31 -3.02
N VAL A 27 6.75 -14.03 -3.56
CA VAL A 27 6.49 -12.97 -4.50
C VAL A 27 5.65 -11.95 -3.76
N SER A 28 6.15 -10.74 -3.59
CA SER A 28 5.42 -9.69 -2.89
C SER A 28 4.78 -8.74 -3.89
N GLY A 29 3.47 -8.50 -3.74
CA GLY A 29 2.76 -7.45 -4.44
C GLY A 29 2.94 -6.09 -3.77
N VAL A 30 3.06 -5.03 -4.55
CA VAL A 30 3.16 -3.66 -4.04
C VAL A 30 2.23 -2.78 -4.85
N GLY A 31 1.30 -2.12 -4.19
CA GLY A 31 0.43 -1.09 -4.76
C GLY A 31 0.73 0.28 -4.15
N CYS A 32 0.66 1.33 -4.95
CA CYS A 32 0.74 2.71 -4.48
C CYS A 32 -0.31 3.55 -5.20
N ILE A 33 -1.07 4.37 -4.45
CA ILE A 33 -2.09 5.26 -5.00
C ILE A 33 -1.87 6.67 -4.44
N TRP A 34 -1.80 7.66 -5.34
CA TRP A 34 -1.87 9.09 -5.04
C TRP A 34 -3.32 9.54 -5.20
N PHE A 35 -3.80 10.37 -4.30
CA PHE A 35 -5.20 10.72 -4.30
C PHE A 35 -5.46 12.15 -3.79
N ASP A 36 -6.58 12.71 -4.23
CA ASP A 36 -7.12 13.98 -3.77
C ASP A 36 -7.96 13.73 -2.49
N PRO A 37 -7.50 14.18 -1.31
CA PRO A 37 -8.18 13.95 -0.06
C PRO A 37 -9.49 14.74 0.05
N LYS A 38 -9.56 15.94 -0.54
CA LYS A 38 -10.78 16.75 -0.57
C LYS A 38 -11.88 16.03 -1.37
N ALA A 39 -11.54 15.60 -2.59
CA ALA A 39 -12.48 14.84 -3.41
C ALA A 39 -12.94 13.55 -2.71
N LEU A 40 -11.99 12.84 -2.04
CA LEU A 40 -12.29 11.62 -1.30
C LEU A 40 -13.27 11.86 -0.15
N LEU A 41 -13.04 12.88 0.67
CA LEU A 41 -13.83 13.18 1.87
C LEU A 41 -15.13 13.94 1.55
N ASP A 42 -15.22 14.62 0.41
CA ASP A 42 -16.46 15.21 -0.12
C ASP A 42 -17.40 14.15 -0.74
N GLY A 43 -17.04 12.86 -0.65
CA GLY A 43 -17.86 11.76 -1.15
C GLY A 43 -17.89 11.65 -2.68
N LYS A 44 -16.88 12.18 -3.37
CA LYS A 44 -16.73 11.95 -4.81
C LYS A 44 -16.50 10.46 -5.08
N PRO A 45 -16.93 9.94 -6.22
CA PRO A 45 -16.61 8.57 -6.62
C PRO A 45 -15.11 8.31 -6.52
N LEU A 46 -14.73 7.15 -5.98
CA LEU A 46 -13.34 6.79 -5.71
C LEU A 46 -12.41 7.00 -6.93
N ARG A 47 -12.91 6.66 -8.14
CA ARG A 47 -12.18 6.91 -9.38
C ARG A 47 -11.80 8.39 -9.60
N ARG A 48 -12.60 9.33 -9.14
CA ARG A 48 -12.33 10.78 -9.27
C ARG A 48 -11.39 11.32 -8.21
N SER A 49 -11.23 10.58 -7.13
CA SER A 49 -10.29 10.94 -6.07
C SER A 49 -8.89 10.36 -6.32
N ILE A 50 -8.73 9.40 -7.24
CA ILE A 50 -7.44 8.81 -7.59
C ILE A 50 -6.78 9.66 -8.67
N LEU A 51 -5.61 10.21 -8.35
CA LEU A 51 -4.78 11.03 -9.24
C LEU A 51 -3.86 10.16 -10.08
N ALA A 52 -3.12 9.27 -9.42
CA ALA A 52 -2.21 8.34 -10.06
C ALA A 52 -2.16 7.04 -9.26
N TRP A 53 -1.74 5.95 -9.90
CA TRP A 53 -1.50 4.69 -9.22
C TRP A 53 -0.39 3.91 -9.89
N HIS A 54 0.29 3.10 -9.10
CA HIS A 54 1.35 2.20 -9.54
C HIS A 54 1.22 0.87 -8.83
N GLU A 55 1.44 -0.21 -9.55
CA GLU A 55 1.57 -1.54 -8.97
C GLU A 55 2.76 -2.28 -9.56
N THR A 56 3.38 -3.09 -8.74
CA THR A 56 4.51 -3.91 -9.13
C THR A 56 4.55 -5.17 -8.26
N TYR A 57 5.42 -6.07 -8.61
CA TYR A 57 5.75 -7.21 -7.76
C TYR A 57 7.26 -7.35 -7.59
N LEU A 58 7.66 -7.86 -6.45
CA LEU A 58 9.04 -8.11 -6.13
C LEU A 58 9.25 -9.61 -5.96
N TYR A 59 10.11 -10.17 -6.78
CA TYR A 59 10.56 -11.55 -6.60
C TYR A 59 11.64 -11.62 -5.53
N GLY A 60 11.71 -12.74 -4.82
CA GLY A 60 12.92 -13.12 -4.09
C GLY A 60 14.11 -13.06 -5.04
N SER A 61 15.19 -12.43 -4.60
CA SER A 61 16.45 -12.49 -5.31
C SER A 61 17.03 -13.91 -5.19
N GLU A 62 18.14 -14.17 -5.88
CA GLU A 62 18.91 -15.41 -5.73
C GLU A 62 19.25 -15.77 -4.27
N ASN A 63 19.21 -14.77 -3.38
CA ASN A 63 19.35 -14.92 -1.93
C ASN A 63 18.03 -15.18 -1.19
N GLY A 64 16.95 -15.50 -1.89
CA GLY A 64 15.65 -15.79 -1.31
C GLY A 64 15.05 -14.63 -0.52
N ASP A 65 14.46 -14.91 0.65
CA ASP A 65 13.81 -13.93 1.52
C ASP A 65 14.69 -12.75 1.91
N ASN A 66 15.99 -12.99 2.11
CA ASN A 66 16.93 -11.95 2.56
C ASN A 66 17.07 -10.82 1.52
N GLY A 67 16.98 -11.16 0.24
CA GLY A 67 17.01 -10.15 -0.83
C GLY A 67 15.77 -9.27 -0.84
N GLN A 68 14.58 -9.84 -0.60
CA GLN A 68 13.33 -9.09 -0.47
C GLN A 68 13.34 -8.21 0.77
N VAL A 69 13.69 -8.76 1.93
CA VAL A 69 13.80 -8.00 3.18
C VAL A 69 14.71 -6.79 2.99
N SER A 70 15.90 -6.95 2.39
CA SER A 70 16.82 -5.85 2.15
C SER A 70 16.23 -4.76 1.24
N ARG A 71 15.47 -5.14 0.21
CA ARG A 71 14.80 -4.18 -0.68
C ARG A 71 13.70 -3.42 0.06
N PHE A 72 12.88 -4.12 0.83
CA PHE A 72 11.82 -3.50 1.63
C PHE A 72 12.38 -2.57 2.70
N LEU A 73 13.48 -2.94 3.37
CA LEU A 73 14.14 -2.07 4.36
C LEU A 73 14.64 -0.77 3.72
N ARG A 74 15.27 -0.84 2.55
CA ARG A 74 15.72 0.37 1.83
C ARG A 74 14.51 1.23 1.42
N MET A 75 13.49 0.63 0.86
CA MET A 75 12.27 1.32 0.47
C MET A 75 11.59 1.95 1.69
N ALA A 76 11.39 1.21 2.77
CA ALA A 76 10.78 1.71 3.99
C ALA A 76 11.58 2.86 4.62
N HIS A 77 12.92 2.80 4.58
CA HIS A 77 13.78 3.90 5.06
C HIS A 77 13.55 5.18 4.27
N ILE A 78 13.51 5.11 2.94
CA ILE A 78 13.24 6.26 2.06
C ILE A 78 11.83 6.78 2.32
N LEU A 79 10.84 5.90 2.28
CA LEU A 79 9.43 6.25 2.38
C LEU A 79 9.02 6.77 3.77
N ALA A 80 9.69 6.34 4.83
CA ALA A 80 9.40 6.80 6.19
C ALA A 80 9.73 8.28 6.43
N GLN A 81 10.50 8.89 5.54
CA GLN A 81 10.83 10.32 5.59
C GLN A 81 9.83 11.21 4.83
N GLU A 82 8.91 10.60 4.09
CA GLU A 82 7.97 11.33 3.25
C GLU A 82 6.69 11.69 4.00
N THR A 83 6.29 12.94 3.93
CA THR A 83 5.01 13.43 4.45
C THR A 83 3.85 12.91 3.60
N GLY A 84 2.67 12.75 4.21
CA GLY A 84 1.46 12.33 3.50
C GLY A 84 1.43 10.86 3.04
N LEU A 85 2.50 10.10 3.29
CA LEU A 85 2.55 8.69 2.94
C LEU A 85 2.05 7.82 4.10
N ALA A 86 1.00 7.06 3.86
CA ALA A 86 0.62 5.94 4.72
C ALA A 86 1.17 4.63 4.16
N ILE A 87 1.62 3.74 5.02
CA ILE A 87 2.18 2.43 4.63
C ILE A 87 1.35 1.34 5.29
N GLY A 88 0.94 0.37 4.50
CA GLY A 88 0.20 -0.78 4.98
C GLY A 88 0.81 -2.11 4.53
N ALA A 89 0.49 -3.16 5.27
CA ALA A 89 0.81 -4.53 4.87
C ALA A 89 -0.35 -5.46 5.20
N GLU A 90 -0.46 -6.52 4.40
CA GLU A 90 -1.43 -7.56 4.64
C GLU A 90 -1.16 -8.28 5.97
N ARG A 91 -2.25 -8.61 6.67
CA ARG A 91 -2.17 -9.43 7.88
C ARG A 91 -1.86 -10.87 7.49
N PHE A 92 -0.74 -11.37 7.96
CA PHE A 92 -0.45 -12.78 7.88
C PHE A 92 -0.81 -13.47 9.20
N THR A 93 -1.59 -14.55 9.11
CA THR A 93 -1.94 -15.37 10.26
C THR A 93 -1.28 -16.74 10.10
N VAL A 94 -0.48 -17.13 11.08
CA VAL A 94 0.14 -18.46 11.10
C VAL A 94 -0.96 -19.48 11.38
N MET A 95 -1.40 -20.19 10.35
CA MET A 95 -2.50 -21.18 10.45
C MET A 95 -2.01 -22.56 10.90
N ARG A 96 -0.72 -22.84 10.72
CA ARG A 96 -0.07 -24.10 11.06
C ARG A 96 1.40 -23.90 11.38
N VAL A 97 1.97 -24.83 12.13
CA VAL A 97 3.42 -24.85 12.35
C VAL A 97 4.10 -25.44 11.12
N GLU A 98 4.65 -24.59 10.28
CA GLU A 98 5.44 -24.99 9.13
C GLU A 98 6.81 -24.30 9.20
N ARG A 99 7.86 -25.08 8.92
CA ARG A 99 9.25 -24.59 9.02
C ARG A 99 9.82 -24.13 7.67
N SER A 100 9.03 -24.13 6.60
CA SER A 100 9.52 -23.68 5.30
C SER A 100 9.77 -22.17 5.31
N ALA A 101 10.90 -21.77 4.72
CA ALA A 101 11.23 -20.35 4.57
C ALA A 101 10.14 -19.59 3.80
N ALA A 102 9.55 -20.23 2.78
CA ALA A 102 8.48 -19.67 1.98
C ALA A 102 7.23 -19.33 2.82
N TYR A 103 6.85 -20.22 3.75
CA TYR A 103 5.70 -20.01 4.61
C TYR A 103 5.92 -18.88 5.63
N LEU A 104 7.17 -18.71 6.08
CA LEU A 104 7.52 -17.67 7.07
C LEU A 104 7.92 -16.33 6.43
N SER A 105 8.08 -16.29 5.11
CA SER A 105 8.49 -15.10 4.37
C SER A 105 7.60 -13.88 4.66
N PRO A 106 6.25 -13.96 4.63
CA PRO A 106 5.38 -12.83 4.94
C PRO A 106 5.61 -12.25 6.32
N VAL A 107 5.79 -13.10 7.33
CA VAL A 107 6.02 -12.68 8.73
C VAL A 107 7.36 -11.92 8.84
N ARG A 108 8.41 -12.44 8.22
CA ARG A 108 9.75 -11.85 8.26
C ARG A 108 9.81 -10.50 7.55
N ILE A 109 9.21 -10.42 6.36
CA ILE A 109 9.16 -9.18 5.56
C ILE A 109 8.38 -8.12 6.35
N ARG A 110 7.20 -8.47 6.85
CA ARG A 110 6.38 -7.54 7.62
C ARG A 110 7.11 -7.04 8.88
N ALA A 111 7.69 -7.93 9.67
CA ALA A 111 8.43 -7.56 10.88
C ALA A 111 9.60 -6.60 10.57
N ALA A 112 10.31 -6.83 9.46
CA ALA A 112 11.39 -5.96 9.03
C ALA A 112 10.89 -4.56 8.66
N ILE A 113 9.75 -4.46 7.97
CA ILE A 113 9.14 -3.17 7.60
C ILE A 113 8.64 -2.44 8.85
N GLU A 114 7.92 -3.13 9.74
CA GLU A 114 7.44 -2.57 11.00
C GLU A 114 8.58 -2.01 11.84
N TYR A 115 9.66 -2.76 11.97
CA TYR A 115 10.87 -2.32 12.66
C TYR A 115 11.47 -1.07 12.03
N GLN A 116 11.67 -1.07 10.71
CA GLN A 116 12.25 0.09 10.02
C GLN A 116 11.41 1.34 10.16
N ILE A 117 10.08 1.22 10.04
CA ILE A 117 9.16 2.34 10.22
C ILE A 117 9.22 2.86 11.65
N SER A 118 9.24 1.97 12.64
CA SER A 118 9.27 2.36 14.05
C SER A 118 10.50 3.17 14.45
N ILE A 119 11.66 2.89 13.83
CA ILE A 119 12.89 3.63 14.11
C ILE A 119 13.10 4.87 13.25
N SER A 120 12.36 4.99 12.13
CA SER A 120 12.54 6.09 11.16
C SER A 120 11.49 7.19 11.32
N ARG A 121 10.33 6.89 11.91
CA ARG A 121 9.24 7.85 12.13
C ARG A 121 9.16 8.27 13.59
N SER A 122 9.18 9.57 13.80
CA SER A 122 8.95 10.19 15.13
C SER A 122 7.46 10.39 15.42
N GLY A 123 6.56 9.50 14.99
CA GLY A 123 5.12 9.71 15.12
C GLY A 123 4.31 8.43 15.33
N PRO A 124 3.03 8.55 15.72
CA PRO A 124 2.14 7.44 16.08
C PRO A 124 1.76 6.52 14.91
N ASN A 125 2.12 6.86 13.69
CA ASN A 125 1.67 6.17 12.49
C ASN A 125 2.51 4.90 12.25
N GLY A 126 2.13 3.83 12.93
CA GLY A 126 2.60 2.48 12.64
C GLY A 126 2.16 2.00 11.24
N ILE A 127 2.55 0.79 10.89
CA ILE A 127 2.07 0.15 9.67
C ILE A 127 0.57 -0.16 9.77
N LEU A 128 -0.19 0.18 8.74
CA LEU A 128 -1.60 -0.19 8.63
C LEU A 128 -1.71 -1.68 8.34
N VAL A 129 -2.74 -2.32 8.87
CA VAL A 129 -2.94 -3.76 8.71
C VAL A 129 -4.37 -4.06 8.27
N GLN A 130 -4.50 -4.87 7.23
CA GLN A 130 -5.79 -5.36 6.74
C GLN A 130 -5.74 -6.87 6.52
N SER A 131 -6.91 -7.49 6.59
CA SER A 131 -7.09 -8.91 6.27
C SER A 131 -7.14 -9.12 4.76
N PRO A 132 -6.52 -10.18 4.19
CA PRO A 132 -6.56 -10.44 2.75
C PRO A 132 -7.99 -10.58 2.23
N GLY A 133 -8.83 -11.30 2.94
CA GLY A 133 -10.22 -11.52 2.56
C GLY A 133 -11.05 -10.23 2.46
N ASP A 134 -10.75 -9.22 3.28
CA ASP A 134 -11.46 -7.93 3.24
C ASP A 134 -11.21 -7.20 1.92
N ALA A 135 -9.96 -7.13 1.47
CA ALA A 135 -9.58 -6.42 0.26
C ALA A 135 -10.12 -7.14 -1.00
N MET A 136 -9.97 -8.46 -1.08
CA MET A 136 -10.47 -9.26 -2.19
C MET A 136 -12.00 -9.18 -2.32
N THR A 137 -12.72 -9.23 -1.20
CA THR A 137 -14.20 -9.11 -1.19
C THR A 137 -14.65 -7.70 -1.58
N ALA A 138 -13.91 -6.69 -1.11
CA ALA A 138 -14.24 -5.30 -1.38
C ALA A 138 -13.97 -4.88 -2.82
N PHE A 139 -12.89 -5.38 -3.42
CA PHE A 139 -12.43 -5.00 -4.75
C PHE A 139 -12.10 -6.23 -5.59
N THR A 140 -13.15 -6.86 -6.12
CA THR A 140 -13.04 -7.96 -7.10
C THR A 140 -12.39 -7.48 -8.39
N ASP A 141 -11.93 -8.41 -9.24
CA ASP A 141 -11.38 -8.08 -10.55
C ASP A 141 -12.33 -7.23 -11.41
N ASP A 142 -13.63 -7.49 -11.35
CA ASP A 142 -14.61 -6.70 -12.10
C ASP A 142 -14.71 -5.26 -11.59
N ARG A 143 -14.59 -5.06 -10.28
CA ARG A 143 -14.52 -3.71 -9.70
C ARG A 143 -13.20 -3.01 -10.09
N LEU A 144 -12.08 -3.73 -10.13
CA LEU A 144 -10.82 -3.15 -10.62
C LEU A 144 -10.91 -2.78 -12.10
N LYS A 145 -11.56 -3.60 -12.93
CA LYS A 145 -11.83 -3.27 -14.34
C LYS A 145 -12.71 -2.02 -14.48
N ALA A 146 -13.76 -1.91 -13.67
CA ALA A 146 -14.64 -0.74 -13.65
C ALA A 146 -13.92 0.55 -13.23
N LEU A 147 -12.91 0.44 -12.37
CA LEU A 147 -12.03 1.54 -11.99
C LEU A 147 -10.90 1.79 -12.99
N GLU A 148 -10.77 0.95 -14.03
CA GLU A 148 -9.64 0.93 -14.98
C GLU A 148 -8.28 0.70 -14.31
N MET A 149 -8.28 -0.02 -13.18
CA MET A 149 -7.10 -0.36 -12.37
C MET A 149 -6.79 -1.86 -12.38
N TYR A 150 -7.33 -2.59 -13.36
CA TYR A 150 -7.05 -4.01 -13.51
C TYR A 150 -5.79 -4.25 -14.35
N THR A 151 -4.84 -4.99 -13.79
CA THR A 151 -3.65 -5.47 -14.50
C THR A 151 -3.72 -6.98 -14.66
N PRO A 152 -3.63 -7.51 -15.87
CA PRO A 152 -3.48 -8.96 -16.10
C PRO A 152 -2.18 -9.47 -15.48
N GLY A 153 -2.21 -10.67 -14.92
CA GLY A 153 -1.05 -11.32 -14.31
C GLY A 153 -1.37 -12.00 -12.98
N PRO A 154 -0.35 -12.35 -12.20
CA PRO A 154 -0.51 -12.95 -10.89
C PRO A 154 -1.35 -12.09 -9.94
N ASP A 155 -2.14 -12.73 -9.08
CA ASP A 155 -3.04 -12.02 -8.15
C ASP A 155 -2.29 -11.07 -7.20
N HIS A 156 -1.11 -11.45 -6.74
CA HIS A 156 -0.27 -10.64 -5.86
C HIS A 156 -0.02 -9.21 -6.37
N ILE A 157 0.02 -9.00 -7.71
CA ILE A 157 0.18 -7.66 -8.28
C ILE A 157 -1.01 -6.79 -7.87
N ARG A 158 -2.23 -7.32 -7.98
CA ARG A 158 -3.48 -6.61 -7.73
C ARG A 158 -3.81 -6.50 -6.24
N ASP A 159 -3.27 -7.38 -5.40
CA ASP A 159 -3.62 -7.41 -3.99
C ASP A 159 -3.14 -6.15 -3.26
N GLY A 160 -1.95 -5.64 -3.57
CA GLY A 160 -1.50 -4.35 -3.08
C GLY A 160 -2.46 -3.21 -3.45
N THR A 161 -2.90 -3.16 -4.72
CA THR A 161 -3.86 -2.17 -5.21
C THR A 161 -5.24 -2.30 -4.54
N ARG A 162 -5.75 -3.53 -4.35
CA ARG A 162 -7.01 -3.79 -3.62
C ARG A 162 -6.98 -3.26 -2.20
N HIS A 163 -5.88 -3.47 -1.51
CA HIS A 163 -5.67 -2.98 -0.15
C HIS A 163 -5.60 -1.45 -0.08
N CYS A 164 -4.92 -0.80 -1.02
CA CYS A 164 -4.92 0.66 -1.13
C CYS A 164 -6.35 1.20 -1.32
N LEU A 165 -7.12 0.64 -2.24
CA LEU A 165 -8.50 1.04 -2.50
C LEU A 165 -9.42 0.81 -1.29
N LEU A 166 -9.24 -0.30 -0.57
CA LEU A 166 -9.97 -0.56 0.67
C LEU A 166 -9.65 0.48 1.74
N HIS A 167 -8.38 0.87 1.86
CA HIS A 167 -7.97 1.94 2.77
C HIS A 167 -8.66 3.27 2.42
N LEU A 168 -8.61 3.71 1.17
CA LEU A 168 -9.25 4.95 0.73
C LEU A 168 -10.76 4.94 1.00
N ARG A 169 -11.44 3.82 0.73
CA ARG A 169 -12.87 3.67 1.05
C ARG A 169 -13.15 3.78 2.55
N ARG A 170 -12.28 3.24 3.39
CA ARG A 170 -12.39 3.35 4.86
C ARG A 170 -12.17 4.79 5.31
N MET A 171 -11.16 5.49 4.78
CA MET A 171 -10.91 6.91 5.09
C MET A 171 -12.10 7.79 4.69
N ALA A 172 -12.67 7.60 3.50
CA ALA A 172 -13.88 8.30 3.08
C ALA A 172 -15.06 8.09 4.05
N SER A 173 -15.18 6.90 4.65
CA SER A 173 -16.22 6.57 5.62
C SER A 173 -15.97 7.11 7.02
N LEU A 174 -14.70 7.16 7.45
CA LEU A 174 -14.31 7.61 8.79
C LEU A 174 -14.19 9.13 8.91
N GLY A 175 -13.94 9.82 7.80
CA GLY A 175 -13.91 11.26 7.73
C GLY A 175 -12.55 11.89 8.01
N ARG A 176 -12.54 13.23 8.10
CA ARG A 176 -11.33 14.05 8.09
C ARG A 176 -10.40 13.80 9.31
N GLU A 177 -10.94 13.60 10.49
CA GLU A 177 -10.15 13.38 11.69
C GLU A 177 -9.30 12.11 11.58
N ALA A 178 -9.92 10.98 11.21
CA ALA A 178 -9.22 9.73 10.99
C ALA A 178 -8.21 9.83 9.82
N PHE A 179 -8.53 10.63 8.82
CA PHE A 179 -7.60 10.90 7.72
C PHE A 179 -6.33 11.61 8.23
N HIS A 180 -6.49 12.66 9.04
CA HIS A 180 -5.36 13.43 9.59
C HIS A 180 -4.48 12.58 10.51
N GLU A 181 -5.07 11.67 11.29
CA GLU A 181 -4.31 10.73 12.12
C GLU A 181 -3.39 9.81 11.30
N VAL A 182 -3.81 9.42 10.11
CA VAL A 182 -3.07 8.47 9.26
C VAL A 182 -2.10 9.14 8.31
N HIS A 183 -2.54 10.20 7.63
CA HIS A 183 -1.79 10.86 6.55
C HIS A 183 -1.10 12.15 6.99
N GLY A 184 -1.49 12.71 8.14
CA GLY A 184 -1.02 14.01 8.58
C GLY A 184 -1.90 15.15 8.05
N GLN A 185 -1.44 16.37 8.32
CA GLN A 185 -2.13 17.62 7.95
C GLN A 185 -1.19 18.46 7.09
N GLU A 186 -1.51 18.57 5.82
CA GLU A 186 -0.87 19.52 4.91
C GLU A 186 -1.93 20.51 4.44
N GLU A 187 -1.71 21.79 4.68
CA GLU A 187 -2.71 22.83 4.37
C GLU A 187 -3.08 22.84 2.87
N GLY A 188 -2.10 22.67 1.99
CA GLY A 188 -2.28 22.68 0.55
C GLY A 188 -3.20 21.57 -0.03
N TRP A 189 -3.54 20.57 0.77
CA TRP A 189 -4.45 19.50 0.29
C TRP A 189 -5.93 19.91 0.29
N TRP A 190 -6.26 21.05 0.89
CA TRP A 190 -7.65 21.46 1.12
C TRP A 190 -8.07 22.67 0.30
N GLU A 191 -7.13 23.30 -0.37
CA GLU A 191 -7.37 24.43 -1.28
C GLU A 191 -7.84 23.95 -2.66
#